data_ae414d1a4371870f65712c59726024e4
#
_entry.id   ae414d1a4371870f65712c59726024e4
#
_cell.length_a   1.000
_cell.length_b   1.000
_cell.length_c   1.000
_cell.angle_alpha   90.00
_cell.angle_beta   90.00
_cell.angle_gamma   90.00
#
_symmetry.space_group_name_H-M   'P 1'
#
loop_
_entity.id
_entity.type
_entity.pdbx_description
1 polymer ?
#
loop_
_entity_poly.entity_id
_entity_poly.type
_entity_poly.pdbx_seq_one_letter_code
_entity_poly.pdbx_strand_id
1 'polypeptide(L)'
;QNTRRAAPHGRKLTGMQVIQSTKLANVCYEIRGPVLEEAMRLEAAGHRILKLNTGNPAAFGFDCPPEILEDILRNVSTAHGYGDAKGLLAARRAVVMHNQTLGIETDVEHVFIGNGVSELIVMAMQGLLDDGDEVLVPAPDYPLWTAAVSLSGGTPVHYRCDEQSDWMPDLADVERKITDRTKALVVINPNNPTGAVYDEAMLRGLTDIARRHNLLVCSDEIYDKILYDGATHTPTASVAPDLMTLTFNGMSKAYRVAGYRVGWMSVSGPRAHATSYLEGLTILANMRLCANMPGQHGVVAALSGRQSIKDLVLPGGRLKEQRDTAHELLTQIPGVTCVKPKGALYLFPRLDPKVFKIKDDRQMVLDLLRREKIMVVQGTGFNWTEPDHFRVVTLPTVSDLTAAITRIGHFLDGYSQP
;
A
#
# COMPACT_ATOMS: atom_id res chain seq x y z
N GLN A 1 -67.45 -43.68 7.77
CA GLN A 1 -66.88 -42.38 7.34
C GLN A 1 -65.41 -42.31 7.82
N ASN A 2 -64.51 -42.61 6.88
CA ASN A 2 -63.05 -42.62 7.11
C ASN A 2 -62.48 -41.29 6.69
N THR A 3 -62.07 -40.43 7.61
CA THR A 3 -61.27 -39.24 7.33
C THR A 3 -59.78 -39.56 7.47
N ARG A 4 -59.11 -39.74 6.35
CA ARG A 4 -57.67 -39.82 6.28
C ARG A 4 -57.08 -38.43 6.59
N ARG A 5 -56.38 -38.28 7.71
CA ARG A 5 -55.50 -37.12 7.98
C ARG A 5 -54.30 -37.20 7.06
N ALA A 6 -54.10 -36.15 6.25
CA ALA A 6 -52.91 -35.91 5.43
C ALA A 6 -51.72 -35.66 6.36
N ALA A 7 -50.59 -36.34 6.10
CA ALA A 7 -49.33 -36.12 6.77
C ALA A 7 -48.76 -34.73 6.40
N PRO A 8 -48.10 -34.00 7.31
CA PRO A 8 -47.49 -32.73 7.01
C PRO A 8 -46.31 -32.90 6.07
N HIS A 9 -46.32 -32.15 4.97
CA HIS A 9 -45.20 -32.07 4.03
C HIS A 9 -43.95 -31.65 4.81
N GLY A 10 -42.93 -32.56 4.86
CA GLY A 10 -41.62 -32.27 5.37
C GLY A 10 -40.98 -31.10 4.62
N ARG A 11 -40.81 -29.97 5.31
CA ARG A 11 -39.92 -28.91 4.86
C ARG A 11 -38.53 -29.56 4.65
N LYS A 12 -38.11 -29.70 3.39
CA LYS A 12 -36.69 -29.91 3.09
C LYS A 12 -35.92 -28.74 3.72
N LEU A 13 -35.15 -29.02 4.74
CA LEU A 13 -34.14 -28.09 5.25
C LEU A 13 -33.10 -27.90 4.11
N THR A 14 -33.36 -26.97 3.22
CA THR A 14 -32.30 -26.43 2.36
C THR A 14 -31.36 -25.74 3.31
N GLY A 15 -30.15 -26.29 3.45
CA GLY A 15 -29.13 -25.71 4.31
C GLY A 15 -28.96 -24.22 3.98
N MET A 16 -28.92 -23.38 5.02
CA MET A 16 -28.66 -21.95 4.90
C MET A 16 -27.32 -21.77 4.18
N GLN A 17 -27.34 -21.17 2.99
CA GLN A 17 -26.10 -20.78 2.30
C GLN A 17 -25.59 -19.50 2.96
N VAL A 18 -24.40 -19.59 3.54
CA VAL A 18 -23.66 -18.40 4.00
C VAL A 18 -22.77 -17.95 2.86
N ILE A 19 -23.08 -16.80 2.29
CA ILE A 19 -22.32 -16.20 1.18
C ILE A 19 -21.66 -14.92 1.64
N GLN A 20 -20.54 -14.57 1.02
CA GLN A 20 -19.83 -13.30 1.32
C GLN A 20 -20.69 -12.09 0.92
N SER A 21 -20.42 -10.95 1.57
CA SER A 21 -21.06 -9.67 1.23
C SER A 21 -20.75 -9.26 -0.21
N THR A 22 -21.77 -8.70 -0.88
CA THR A 22 -21.61 -8.12 -2.23
C THR A 22 -20.58 -6.98 -2.28
N LYS A 23 -20.31 -6.29 -1.17
CA LYS A 23 -19.27 -5.28 -1.05
C LYS A 23 -17.88 -5.82 -1.39
N LEU A 24 -17.63 -7.13 -1.19
CA LEU A 24 -16.38 -7.77 -1.50
C LEU A 24 -16.20 -8.10 -3.00
N ALA A 25 -17.24 -8.03 -3.81
CA ALA A 25 -17.19 -8.35 -5.23
C ALA A 25 -16.27 -7.40 -6.02
N ASN A 26 -16.14 -6.15 -5.57
CA ASN A 26 -15.30 -5.13 -6.21
C ASN A 26 -13.96 -4.89 -5.49
N VAL A 27 -13.62 -5.74 -4.53
CA VAL A 27 -12.34 -5.65 -3.81
C VAL A 27 -11.31 -6.50 -4.52
N CYS A 28 -10.52 -5.87 -5.39
CA CYS A 28 -9.37 -6.49 -6.05
C CYS A 28 -8.15 -6.42 -5.14
N TYR A 29 -8.12 -7.23 -4.07
CA TYR A 29 -6.96 -7.34 -3.19
C TYR A 29 -6.32 -8.72 -3.38
N GLU A 30 -5.61 -8.88 -4.49
CA GLU A 30 -5.11 -10.18 -4.97
C GLU A 30 -3.85 -10.72 -4.25
N ILE A 31 -3.64 -10.35 -2.99
CA ILE A 31 -2.68 -11.08 -2.15
C ILE A 31 -3.14 -12.54 -1.93
N ARG A 32 -4.43 -12.83 -2.16
CA ARG A 32 -5.04 -14.16 -2.06
C ARG A 32 -5.96 -14.39 -3.26
N GLY A 33 -5.42 -14.88 -4.32
CA GLY A 33 -6.18 -15.18 -5.53
C GLY A 33 -5.64 -16.44 -6.19
N PRO A 34 -6.11 -16.78 -7.40
CA PRO A 34 -5.71 -17.96 -8.14
C PRO A 34 -4.19 -18.10 -8.30
N VAL A 35 -3.46 -16.99 -8.37
CA VAL A 35 -1.99 -16.98 -8.46
C VAL A 35 -1.35 -17.50 -7.19
N LEU A 36 -1.82 -17.07 -6.01
CA LEU A 36 -1.29 -17.57 -4.74
C LEU A 36 -1.66 -19.03 -4.50
N GLU A 37 -2.90 -19.42 -4.82
CA GLU A 37 -3.35 -20.83 -4.71
C GLU A 37 -2.49 -21.74 -5.57
N GLU A 38 -2.18 -21.33 -6.79
CA GLU A 38 -1.31 -22.08 -7.69
C GLU A 38 0.15 -22.11 -7.18
N ALA A 39 0.65 -21.01 -6.62
CA ALA A 39 1.97 -21.00 -5.99
C ALA A 39 2.05 -21.99 -4.83
N MET A 40 1.05 -22.00 -3.93
CA MET A 40 0.98 -22.96 -2.82
C MET A 40 0.91 -24.41 -3.31
N ARG A 41 0.13 -24.69 -4.36
CA ARG A 41 0.05 -26.00 -4.98
C ARG A 41 1.40 -26.47 -5.53
N LEU A 42 2.12 -25.57 -6.20
CA LEU A 42 3.46 -25.87 -6.75
C LEU A 42 4.49 -26.08 -5.61
N GLU A 43 4.45 -25.27 -4.56
CA GLU A 43 5.32 -25.46 -3.38
C GLU A 43 5.04 -26.78 -2.68
N ALA A 44 3.77 -27.16 -2.52
CA ALA A 44 3.38 -28.47 -1.98
C ALA A 44 3.86 -29.64 -2.85
N ALA A 45 4.01 -29.43 -4.16
CA ALA A 45 4.57 -30.41 -5.10
C ALA A 45 6.12 -30.40 -5.11
N GLY A 46 6.78 -29.63 -4.23
CA GLY A 46 8.23 -29.59 -4.08
C GLY A 46 8.95 -28.56 -4.98
N HIS A 47 8.23 -27.70 -5.66
CA HIS A 47 8.86 -26.65 -6.47
C HIS A 47 9.27 -25.44 -5.63
N ARG A 48 10.47 -24.90 -5.87
CA ARG A 48 10.90 -23.61 -5.32
C ARG A 48 10.35 -22.49 -6.18
N ILE A 49 9.58 -21.57 -5.56
CA ILE A 49 9.05 -20.38 -6.21
C ILE A 49 9.93 -19.17 -5.91
N LEU A 50 10.33 -18.43 -6.96
CA LEU A 50 10.96 -17.13 -6.83
C LEU A 50 9.87 -16.07 -6.61
N LYS A 51 9.77 -15.55 -5.39
CA LYS A 51 8.69 -14.63 -4.97
C LYS A 51 9.10 -13.18 -5.21
N LEU A 52 8.61 -12.59 -6.29
CA LEU A 52 8.79 -11.18 -6.65
C LEU A 52 7.49 -10.36 -6.47
N ASN A 53 6.58 -10.87 -5.65
CA ASN A 53 5.23 -10.33 -5.51
C ASN A 53 5.00 -9.52 -4.23
N THR A 54 5.73 -9.79 -3.14
CA THR A 54 5.45 -9.21 -1.82
C THR A 54 6.60 -8.35 -1.31
N GLY A 55 6.30 -7.09 -1.01
CA GLY A 55 7.23 -6.14 -0.40
C GLY A 55 7.43 -6.38 1.10
N ASN A 56 7.98 -7.55 1.46
CA ASN A 56 8.31 -7.93 2.83
C ASN A 56 9.83 -8.06 3.00
N PRO A 57 10.54 -7.02 3.50
CA PRO A 57 11.99 -7.03 3.60
C PRO A 57 12.55 -8.19 4.43
N ALA A 58 11.89 -8.54 5.53
CA ALA A 58 12.36 -9.61 6.43
C ALA A 58 12.47 -10.97 5.72
N ALA A 59 11.58 -11.28 4.78
CA ALA A 59 11.61 -12.52 4.01
C ALA A 59 12.86 -12.66 3.11
N PHE A 60 13.58 -11.56 2.88
CA PHE A 60 14.77 -11.48 2.03
C PHE A 60 16.06 -11.17 2.81
N GLY A 61 16.05 -11.40 4.15
CA GLY A 61 17.23 -11.21 4.99
C GLY A 61 17.59 -9.75 5.23
N PHE A 62 16.59 -8.87 5.31
CA PHE A 62 16.77 -7.52 5.82
C PHE A 62 16.39 -7.51 7.30
N ASP A 63 17.38 -7.39 8.16
CA ASP A 63 17.20 -7.48 9.60
C ASP A 63 16.50 -6.26 10.21
N CYS A 64 15.82 -6.50 11.34
CA CYS A 64 15.32 -5.45 12.21
C CYS A 64 16.48 -4.59 12.73
N PRO A 65 16.35 -3.25 12.75
CA PRO A 65 17.31 -2.41 13.44
C PRO A 65 17.45 -2.80 14.92
N PRO A 66 18.68 -3.01 15.42
CA PRO A 66 18.90 -3.49 16.79
C PRO A 66 18.23 -2.63 17.84
N GLU A 67 18.24 -1.32 17.68
CA GLU A 67 17.70 -0.34 18.64
C GLU A 67 16.17 -0.54 18.81
N ILE A 68 15.47 -0.86 17.73
CA ILE A 68 14.03 -1.12 17.75
C ILE A 68 13.74 -2.43 18.49
N LEU A 69 14.50 -3.48 18.18
CA LEU A 69 14.36 -4.77 18.84
C LEU A 69 14.65 -4.68 20.34
N GLU A 70 15.73 -3.98 20.74
CA GLU A 70 16.10 -3.77 22.13
C GLU A 70 15.00 -3.04 22.92
N ASP A 71 14.43 -1.98 22.37
CA ASP A 71 13.35 -1.24 23.04
C ASP A 71 12.10 -2.11 23.23
N ILE A 72 11.74 -2.90 22.23
CA ILE A 72 10.61 -3.83 22.35
C ILE A 72 10.90 -4.88 23.42
N LEU A 73 12.06 -5.54 23.39
CA LEU A 73 12.42 -6.58 24.36
C LEU A 73 12.49 -6.04 25.80
N ARG A 74 13.01 -4.83 25.98
CA ARG A 74 13.08 -4.19 27.30
C ARG A 74 11.72 -3.94 27.91
N ASN A 75 10.70 -3.66 27.09
CA ASN A 75 9.38 -3.24 27.53
C ASN A 75 8.29 -4.33 27.38
N VAL A 76 8.60 -5.46 26.73
CA VAL A 76 7.59 -6.49 26.42
C VAL A 76 6.91 -7.06 27.68
N SER A 77 7.63 -7.16 28.80
CA SER A 77 7.07 -7.65 30.06
C SER A 77 5.99 -6.75 30.67
N THR A 78 5.96 -5.47 30.30
CA THR A 78 4.96 -4.49 30.77
C THR A 78 3.86 -4.24 29.74
N ALA A 79 3.99 -4.81 28.54
CA ALA A 79 3.11 -4.57 27.40
C ALA A 79 1.94 -5.57 27.28
N HIS A 80 1.59 -6.27 28.37
CA HIS A 80 0.56 -7.32 28.37
C HIS A 80 -0.86 -6.79 28.62
N GLY A 81 -1.00 -5.55 29.10
CA GLY A 81 -2.31 -4.93 29.33
C GLY A 81 -2.76 -4.06 28.17
N TYR A 82 -4.04 -3.68 28.18
CA TYR A 82 -4.52 -2.66 27.25
C TYR A 82 -3.89 -1.30 27.54
N GLY A 83 -3.57 -0.57 26.49
CA GLY A 83 -3.10 0.81 26.56
C GLY A 83 -4.14 1.82 26.06
N ASP A 84 -3.69 3.06 25.87
CA ASP A 84 -4.51 4.12 25.28
C ASP A 84 -4.95 3.73 23.86
N ALA A 85 -6.21 3.98 23.54
CA ALA A 85 -6.79 3.64 22.24
C ALA A 85 -6.11 4.36 21.08
N LYS A 86 -5.61 5.58 21.28
CA LYS A 86 -4.83 6.31 20.29
C LYS A 86 -3.36 5.84 20.21
N GLY A 87 -2.89 5.07 21.19
CA GLY A 87 -1.53 4.55 21.26
C GLY A 87 -0.72 5.12 22.42
N LEU A 88 0.41 4.47 22.71
CA LEU A 88 1.33 4.89 23.76
C LEU A 88 1.71 6.37 23.62
N LEU A 89 1.64 7.11 24.71
CA LEU A 89 1.97 8.54 24.72
C LEU A 89 3.41 8.79 24.22
N ALA A 90 4.36 7.95 24.59
CA ALA A 90 5.75 8.07 24.13
C ALA A 90 5.86 7.91 22.60
N ALA A 91 5.14 6.94 22.02
CA ALA A 91 5.10 6.73 20.59
C ALA A 91 4.45 7.91 19.86
N ARG A 92 3.31 8.40 20.35
CA ARG A 92 2.63 9.58 19.77
C ARG A 92 3.49 10.84 19.85
N ARG A 93 4.19 11.08 20.97
CA ARG A 93 5.14 12.19 21.11
C ARG A 93 6.31 12.08 20.14
N ALA A 94 6.85 10.88 19.94
CA ALA A 94 7.92 10.66 18.96
C ALA A 94 7.46 11.04 17.54
N VAL A 95 6.23 10.69 17.16
CA VAL A 95 5.64 11.10 15.86
C VAL A 95 5.50 12.62 15.77
N VAL A 96 5.00 13.29 16.83
CA VAL A 96 4.91 14.77 16.85
C VAL A 96 6.27 15.42 16.67
N MET A 97 7.27 14.97 17.44
CA MET A 97 8.64 15.50 17.33
C MET A 97 9.23 15.27 15.93
N HIS A 98 8.99 14.10 15.34
CA HIS A 98 9.43 13.82 13.98
C HIS A 98 8.75 14.75 12.98
N ASN A 99 7.44 14.94 13.06
CA ASN A 99 6.69 15.87 12.21
C ASN A 99 7.22 17.30 12.31
N GLN A 100 7.57 17.76 13.50
CA GLN A 100 8.19 19.08 13.69
C GLN A 100 9.51 19.24 12.93
N THR A 101 10.33 18.19 12.84
CA THR A 101 11.56 18.24 12.02
C THR A 101 11.28 18.34 10.52
N LEU A 102 10.08 17.98 10.10
CA LEU A 102 9.59 18.05 8.72
C LEU A 102 8.76 19.31 8.43
N GLY A 103 8.65 20.24 9.40
CA GLY A 103 7.85 21.46 9.26
C GLY A 103 6.34 21.23 9.33
N ILE A 104 5.90 20.10 9.91
CA ILE A 104 4.48 19.75 10.05
C ILE A 104 4.04 20.01 11.48
N GLU A 105 3.01 20.86 11.66
CA GLU A 105 2.39 21.10 12.94
C GLU A 105 1.30 20.05 13.21
N THR A 106 1.49 19.29 14.27
CA THR A 106 0.49 18.39 14.83
C THR A 106 0.67 18.31 16.34
N ASP A 107 -0.36 17.91 17.06
CA ASP A 107 -0.27 17.67 18.48
C ASP A 107 -0.55 16.20 18.83
N VAL A 108 -0.20 15.81 20.05
CA VAL A 108 -0.26 14.42 20.49
C VAL A 108 -1.68 13.83 20.48
N GLU A 109 -2.70 14.69 20.64
CA GLU A 109 -4.10 14.25 20.62
C GLU A 109 -4.61 13.92 19.22
N HIS A 110 -3.87 14.33 18.19
CA HIS A 110 -4.19 14.12 16.79
C HIS A 110 -3.24 13.11 16.12
N VAL A 111 -2.58 12.27 16.92
CA VAL A 111 -1.80 11.13 16.46
C VAL A 111 -2.47 9.83 16.88
N PHE A 112 -2.68 8.93 15.94
CA PHE A 112 -3.26 7.59 16.15
C PHE A 112 -2.22 6.53 15.76
N ILE A 113 -1.88 5.65 16.69
CA ILE A 113 -1.07 4.47 16.41
C ILE A 113 -2.00 3.31 16.04
N GLY A 114 -1.67 2.57 14.98
CA GLY A 114 -2.48 1.46 14.48
C GLY A 114 -1.66 0.18 14.31
N ASN A 115 -2.38 -0.93 14.10
CA ASN A 115 -1.80 -2.23 13.75
C ASN A 115 -1.31 -2.22 12.28
N GLY A 116 -0.34 -1.36 12.01
CA GLY A 116 0.12 -0.98 10.68
C GLY A 116 -0.75 0.11 10.05
N VAL A 117 -0.23 0.71 8.99
CA VAL A 117 -0.95 1.74 8.20
C VAL A 117 -2.28 1.21 7.65
N SER A 118 -2.35 -0.08 7.34
CA SER A 118 -3.56 -0.70 6.77
C SER A 118 -4.79 -0.56 7.66
N GLU A 119 -4.66 -0.72 8.97
CA GLU A 119 -5.76 -0.49 9.93
C GLU A 119 -6.22 0.97 9.91
N LEU A 120 -5.26 1.89 9.89
CA LEU A 120 -5.54 3.33 9.94
C LEU A 120 -6.21 3.83 8.66
N ILE A 121 -5.84 3.31 7.50
CA ILE A 121 -6.53 3.58 6.22
C ILE A 121 -8.00 3.15 6.31
N VAL A 122 -8.25 1.92 6.78
CA VAL A 122 -9.62 1.42 6.94
C VAL A 122 -10.40 2.28 7.93
N MET A 123 -9.81 2.63 9.08
CA MET A 123 -10.44 3.51 10.07
C MET A 123 -10.77 4.89 9.50
N ALA A 124 -9.81 5.49 8.77
CA ALA A 124 -10.00 6.81 8.18
C ALA A 124 -11.18 6.83 7.19
N MET A 125 -11.29 5.80 6.34
CA MET A 125 -12.38 5.70 5.38
C MET A 125 -13.72 5.37 6.04
N GLN A 126 -13.74 4.48 7.03
CA GLN A 126 -14.94 4.17 7.81
C GLN A 126 -15.50 5.38 8.56
N GLY A 127 -14.62 6.24 9.08
CA GLY A 127 -15.04 7.46 9.77
C GLY A 127 -15.50 8.60 8.86
N LEU A 128 -15.10 8.56 7.59
CA LEU A 128 -15.31 9.65 6.62
C LEU A 128 -16.53 9.44 5.72
N LEU A 129 -16.78 8.20 5.27
CA LEU A 129 -17.61 7.93 4.10
C LEU A 129 -19.00 7.43 4.47
N ASP A 130 -20.00 8.01 3.83
CA ASP A 130 -21.34 7.50 3.70
C ASP A 130 -21.54 6.86 2.32
N ASP A 131 -22.67 6.18 2.12
CA ASP A 131 -23.03 5.56 0.85
C ASP A 131 -23.14 6.61 -0.27
N GLY A 132 -22.35 6.42 -1.32
CA GLY A 132 -22.31 7.30 -2.49
C GLY A 132 -21.29 8.42 -2.43
N ASP A 133 -20.58 8.60 -1.32
CA ASP A 133 -19.42 9.49 -1.26
C ASP A 133 -18.29 8.98 -2.17
N GLU A 134 -17.48 9.90 -2.67
CA GLU A 134 -16.37 9.60 -3.59
C GLU A 134 -15.02 9.97 -3.00
N VAL A 135 -14.01 9.16 -3.31
CA VAL A 135 -12.61 9.44 -2.96
C VAL A 135 -11.75 9.30 -4.21
N LEU A 136 -10.98 10.34 -4.50
CA LEU A 136 -9.98 10.30 -5.56
C LEU A 136 -8.77 9.48 -5.12
N VAL A 137 -8.42 8.45 -5.89
CA VAL A 137 -7.32 7.51 -5.64
C VAL A 137 -6.45 7.45 -6.89
N PRO A 138 -5.10 7.40 -6.78
CA PRO A 138 -4.26 7.30 -7.98
C PRO A 138 -4.47 5.98 -8.72
N ALA A 139 -4.23 5.97 -10.03
CA ALA A 139 -4.07 4.75 -10.82
C ALA A 139 -2.76 4.83 -11.62
N PRO A 140 -1.83 3.87 -11.38
CA PRO A 140 -1.96 2.72 -10.49
C PRO A 140 -1.84 3.09 -9.00
N ASP A 141 -2.47 2.28 -8.12
CA ASP A 141 -2.48 2.51 -6.68
C ASP A 141 -2.10 1.27 -5.86
N TYR A 142 -1.92 1.48 -4.55
CA TYR A 142 -1.92 0.38 -3.59
C TYR A 142 -3.38 -0.03 -3.32
N PRO A 143 -3.78 -1.27 -3.69
CA PRO A 143 -5.19 -1.67 -3.77
C PRO A 143 -5.99 -1.55 -2.48
N LEU A 144 -5.31 -1.45 -1.33
CA LEU A 144 -5.99 -1.28 -0.05
C LEU A 144 -6.79 0.03 0.02
N TRP A 145 -6.31 1.11 -0.62
CA TRP A 145 -7.05 2.38 -0.65
C TRP A 145 -8.41 2.21 -1.33
N THR A 146 -8.40 1.61 -2.53
CA THR A 146 -9.64 1.28 -3.27
C THR A 146 -10.55 0.35 -2.46
N ALA A 147 -9.99 -0.68 -1.82
CA ALA A 147 -10.74 -1.62 -0.99
C ALA A 147 -11.36 -0.94 0.24
N ALA A 148 -10.59 -0.10 0.94
CA ALA A 148 -11.07 0.60 2.13
C ALA A 148 -12.21 1.58 1.80
N VAL A 149 -12.11 2.32 0.70
CA VAL A 149 -13.19 3.20 0.21
C VAL A 149 -14.44 2.38 -0.10
N SER A 150 -14.32 1.32 -0.89
CA SER A 150 -15.46 0.48 -1.30
C SER A 150 -16.15 -0.20 -0.11
N LEU A 151 -15.37 -0.74 0.82
CA LEU A 151 -15.91 -1.42 2.02
C LEU A 151 -16.56 -0.46 3.01
N SER A 152 -16.17 0.82 2.95
CA SER A 152 -16.77 1.88 3.77
C SER A 152 -18.02 2.53 3.14
N GLY A 153 -18.50 2.02 2.02
CA GLY A 153 -19.70 2.51 1.33
C GLY A 153 -19.40 3.57 0.25
N GLY A 154 -18.17 4.04 0.14
CA GLY A 154 -17.77 5.03 -0.85
C GLY A 154 -17.44 4.41 -2.22
N THR A 155 -17.25 5.29 -3.18
CA THR A 155 -16.82 4.96 -4.54
C THR A 155 -15.40 5.48 -4.78
N PRO A 156 -14.43 4.59 -5.05
CA PRO A 156 -13.10 5.03 -5.46
C PRO A 156 -13.15 5.55 -6.90
N VAL A 157 -12.65 6.77 -7.09
CA VAL A 157 -12.55 7.41 -8.40
C VAL A 157 -11.08 7.56 -8.75
N HIS A 158 -10.60 6.76 -9.70
CA HIS A 158 -9.17 6.70 -10.01
C HIS A 158 -8.76 7.84 -10.95
N TYR A 159 -7.80 8.67 -10.50
CA TYR A 159 -7.12 9.62 -11.36
C TYR A 159 -5.84 9.02 -11.95
N ARG A 160 -5.52 9.41 -13.16
CA ARG A 160 -4.40 8.85 -13.90
C ARG A 160 -3.06 9.40 -13.39
N CYS A 161 -2.10 8.48 -13.17
CA CYS A 161 -0.68 8.80 -13.13
C CYS A 161 -0.09 8.45 -14.51
N ASP A 162 0.64 9.39 -15.11
CA ASP A 162 1.08 9.25 -16.50
C ASP A 162 2.49 8.67 -16.59
N GLU A 163 2.62 7.48 -17.18
CA GLU A 163 3.91 6.81 -17.40
C GLU A 163 4.87 7.67 -18.22
N GLN A 164 4.37 8.42 -19.22
CA GLN A 164 5.19 9.28 -20.05
C GLN A 164 5.76 10.50 -19.30
N SER A 165 5.21 10.80 -18.15
CA SER A 165 5.63 11.87 -17.22
C SER A 165 6.20 11.27 -15.92
N ASP A 166 6.97 10.19 -16.00
CA ASP A 166 7.56 9.51 -14.84
C ASP A 166 6.52 9.10 -13.76
N TRP A 167 5.34 8.71 -14.18
CA TRP A 167 4.21 8.35 -13.31
C TRP A 167 3.69 9.48 -12.42
N MET A 168 3.89 10.75 -12.83
CA MET A 168 3.30 11.87 -12.13
C MET A 168 1.78 11.90 -12.32
N PRO A 169 1.01 12.33 -11.29
CA PRO A 169 -0.42 12.57 -11.40
C PRO A 169 -0.76 13.55 -12.53
N ASP A 170 -1.76 13.23 -13.32
CA ASP A 170 -2.36 14.15 -14.28
C ASP A 170 -3.34 15.09 -13.54
N LEU A 171 -2.88 16.31 -13.25
CA LEU A 171 -3.67 17.30 -12.51
C LEU A 171 -4.99 17.66 -13.21
N ALA A 172 -5.01 17.67 -14.55
CA ALA A 172 -6.24 17.94 -15.31
C ALA A 172 -7.24 16.78 -15.16
N ASP A 173 -6.75 15.55 -15.08
CA ASP A 173 -7.60 14.38 -14.84
C ASP A 173 -8.14 14.37 -13.40
N VAL A 174 -7.32 14.75 -12.41
CA VAL A 174 -7.75 14.93 -11.02
C VAL A 174 -8.90 15.93 -10.95
N GLU A 175 -8.72 17.13 -11.50
CA GLU A 175 -9.72 18.21 -11.49
C GLU A 175 -11.03 17.76 -12.16
N ARG A 176 -10.93 17.12 -13.32
CA ARG A 176 -12.10 16.69 -14.13
C ARG A 176 -12.95 15.65 -13.42
N LYS A 177 -12.37 14.87 -12.52
CA LYS A 177 -13.06 13.76 -11.84
C LYS A 177 -13.71 14.14 -10.52
N ILE A 178 -13.57 15.39 -10.09
CA ILE A 178 -14.20 15.89 -8.88
C ILE A 178 -15.70 16.13 -9.13
N THR A 179 -16.51 15.71 -8.18
CA THR A 179 -17.96 15.95 -8.13
C THR A 179 -18.35 16.50 -6.76
N ASP A 180 -19.60 16.89 -6.59
CA ASP A 180 -20.16 17.33 -5.29
C ASP A 180 -20.13 16.23 -4.20
N ARG A 181 -19.86 14.98 -4.58
CA ARG A 181 -19.74 13.84 -3.67
C ARG A 181 -18.30 13.54 -3.28
N THR A 182 -17.34 14.19 -3.89
CA THR A 182 -15.93 13.95 -3.60
C THR A 182 -15.58 14.49 -2.21
N LYS A 183 -15.08 13.62 -1.32
CA LYS A 183 -14.72 13.95 0.06
C LYS A 183 -13.22 14.09 0.29
N ALA A 184 -12.42 13.29 -0.41
CA ALA A 184 -10.99 13.22 -0.17
C ALA A 184 -10.18 12.97 -1.43
N LEU A 185 -8.91 13.38 -1.36
CA LEU A 185 -7.87 13.10 -2.34
C LEU A 185 -6.77 12.26 -1.67
N VAL A 186 -6.51 11.08 -2.20
CA VAL A 186 -5.42 10.20 -1.76
C VAL A 186 -4.16 10.48 -2.58
N VAL A 187 -3.04 10.67 -1.90
CA VAL A 187 -1.68 10.81 -2.46
C VAL A 187 -0.84 9.67 -1.91
N ILE A 188 -0.16 8.90 -2.78
CA ILE A 188 0.76 7.83 -2.38
C ILE A 188 2.15 8.22 -2.87
N ASN A 189 3.01 8.67 -1.95
CA ASN A 189 4.31 9.23 -2.30
C ASN A 189 5.41 8.85 -1.28
N PRO A 190 6.44 8.08 -1.66
CA PRO A 190 6.64 7.40 -2.95
C PRO A 190 5.57 6.37 -3.29
N ASN A 191 5.29 6.22 -4.58
CA ASN A 191 4.16 5.41 -5.06
C ASN A 191 4.47 3.90 -5.07
N ASN A 192 3.50 3.10 -4.68
CA ASN A 192 3.41 1.68 -4.95
C ASN A 192 2.27 1.49 -5.96
N PRO A 193 2.51 0.97 -7.19
CA PRO A 193 3.63 0.09 -7.58
C PRO A 193 4.77 0.74 -8.36
N THR A 194 4.72 2.02 -8.70
CA THR A 194 5.60 2.63 -9.72
C THR A 194 6.96 3.08 -9.20
N GLY A 195 7.08 3.33 -7.88
CA GLY A 195 8.28 3.92 -7.29
C GLY A 195 8.49 5.39 -7.64
N ALA A 196 7.49 6.06 -8.19
CA ALA A 196 7.52 7.49 -8.44
C ALA A 196 7.65 8.28 -7.13
N VAL A 197 8.41 9.36 -7.17
CA VAL A 197 8.55 10.33 -6.08
C VAL A 197 8.09 11.67 -6.61
N TYR A 198 7.02 12.19 -6.04
CA TYR A 198 6.43 13.46 -6.48
C TYR A 198 7.25 14.62 -5.93
N ASP A 199 7.55 15.57 -6.78
CA ASP A 199 8.22 16.79 -6.38
C ASP A 199 7.26 17.80 -5.71
N GLU A 200 7.82 18.84 -5.12
CA GLU A 200 7.04 19.87 -4.43
C GLU A 200 6.03 20.55 -5.34
N ALA A 201 6.37 20.78 -6.62
CA ALA A 201 5.48 21.43 -7.58
C ALA A 201 4.24 20.57 -7.84
N MET A 202 4.41 19.25 -8.01
CA MET A 202 3.30 18.31 -8.16
C MET A 202 2.43 18.27 -6.90
N LEU A 203 3.04 18.20 -5.72
CA LEU A 203 2.30 18.20 -4.46
C LEU A 203 1.51 19.50 -4.25
N ARG A 204 2.09 20.67 -4.61
CA ARG A 204 1.36 21.93 -4.61
C ARG A 204 0.19 21.92 -5.59
N GLY A 205 0.37 21.39 -6.80
CA GLY A 205 -0.72 21.24 -7.76
C GLY A 205 -1.89 20.42 -7.20
N LEU A 206 -1.61 19.27 -6.60
CA LEU A 206 -2.63 18.40 -5.97
C LEU A 206 -3.32 19.09 -4.78
N THR A 207 -2.54 19.74 -3.91
CA THR A 207 -3.09 20.43 -2.74
C THR A 207 -3.86 21.71 -3.12
N ASP A 208 -3.50 22.40 -4.19
CA ASP A 208 -4.28 23.52 -4.73
C ASP A 208 -5.65 23.07 -5.24
N ILE A 209 -5.72 21.92 -5.90
CA ILE A 209 -7.00 21.31 -6.29
C ILE A 209 -7.81 20.96 -5.03
N ALA A 210 -7.21 20.28 -4.06
CA ALA A 210 -7.89 19.93 -2.81
C ALA A 210 -8.44 21.18 -2.09
N ARG A 211 -7.68 22.28 -2.09
CA ARG A 211 -8.09 23.56 -1.49
C ARG A 211 -9.30 24.16 -2.19
N ARG A 212 -9.28 24.22 -3.53
CA ARG A 212 -10.40 24.78 -4.30
C ARG A 212 -11.70 24.01 -4.10
N HIS A 213 -11.62 22.71 -3.88
CA HIS A 213 -12.76 21.83 -3.75
C HIS A 213 -13.05 21.39 -2.32
N ASN A 214 -12.34 21.95 -1.34
CA ASN A 214 -12.50 21.66 0.08
C ASN A 214 -12.40 20.14 0.40
N LEU A 215 -11.40 19.46 -0.16
CA LEU A 215 -11.16 18.04 0.03
C LEU A 215 -10.22 17.77 1.19
N LEU A 216 -10.49 16.69 1.93
CA LEU A 216 -9.53 16.10 2.86
C LEU A 216 -8.36 15.50 2.07
N VAL A 217 -7.12 15.76 2.47
CA VAL A 217 -5.95 15.12 1.87
C VAL A 217 -5.52 13.92 2.71
N CYS A 218 -5.40 12.74 2.07
CA CYS A 218 -4.87 11.53 2.68
C CYS A 218 -3.52 11.22 2.03
N SER A 219 -2.42 11.37 2.75
CA SER A 219 -1.06 11.17 2.24
C SER A 219 -0.44 9.90 2.82
N ASP A 220 -0.25 8.88 1.97
CA ASP A 220 0.44 7.64 2.31
C ASP A 220 1.94 7.79 2.01
N GLU A 221 2.73 7.92 3.07
CA GLU A 221 4.15 8.21 3.01
C GLU A 221 5.01 7.06 3.55
N ILE A 222 4.49 5.83 3.50
CA ILE A 222 5.16 4.65 4.08
C ILE A 222 6.56 4.36 3.49
N TYR A 223 6.87 4.91 2.32
CA TYR A 223 8.16 4.75 1.64
C TYR A 223 9.03 6.01 1.69
N ASP A 224 8.72 7.00 2.51
CA ASP A 224 9.36 8.33 2.60
C ASP A 224 10.90 8.31 2.69
N LYS A 225 11.48 7.26 3.28
CA LYS A 225 12.93 7.10 3.49
C LYS A 225 13.60 6.13 2.52
N ILE A 226 12.85 5.50 1.63
CA ILE A 226 13.37 4.58 0.62
C ILE A 226 13.46 5.34 -0.70
N LEU A 227 14.58 6.04 -0.88
CA LEU A 227 14.81 6.99 -1.96
C LEU A 227 16.16 6.71 -2.61
N TYR A 228 16.24 6.83 -3.93
CA TYR A 228 17.42 6.51 -4.72
C TYR A 228 17.89 7.73 -5.53
N ASP A 229 19.18 7.71 -5.89
CA ASP A 229 19.77 8.63 -6.86
C ASP A 229 19.60 10.12 -6.48
N GLY A 230 19.68 10.43 -5.20
CA GLY A 230 19.53 11.81 -4.70
C GLY A 230 18.10 12.35 -4.68
N ALA A 231 17.10 11.49 -4.95
CA ALA A 231 15.70 11.89 -4.79
C ALA A 231 15.41 12.29 -3.33
N THR A 232 14.57 13.29 -3.16
CA THR A 232 14.13 13.79 -1.85
C THR A 232 12.63 13.65 -1.71
N HIS A 233 12.18 13.25 -0.53
CA HIS A 233 10.76 13.23 -0.19
C HIS A 233 10.36 14.55 0.43
N THR A 234 9.29 15.13 -0.08
CA THR A 234 8.62 16.29 0.52
C THR A 234 7.30 15.79 1.12
N PRO A 235 7.07 15.95 2.43
CA PRO A 235 5.80 15.58 3.03
C PRO A 235 4.66 16.44 2.48
N THR A 236 3.55 15.84 2.11
CA THR A 236 2.40 16.57 1.54
C THR A 236 1.86 17.63 2.50
N ALA A 237 1.79 17.32 3.79
CA ALA A 237 1.33 18.26 4.81
C ALA A 237 2.20 19.51 4.96
N SER A 238 3.51 19.41 4.65
CA SER A 238 4.43 20.56 4.77
C SER A 238 4.24 21.60 3.67
N VAL A 239 3.71 21.22 2.51
CA VAL A 239 3.46 22.15 1.39
C VAL A 239 2.10 22.83 1.45
N ALA A 240 1.20 22.35 2.31
CA ALA A 240 -0.15 22.88 2.46
C ALA A 240 -0.59 22.89 3.93
N PRO A 241 0.04 23.68 4.80
CA PRO A 241 -0.29 23.71 6.23
C PRO A 241 -1.69 24.28 6.53
N ASP A 242 -2.32 24.91 5.54
CA ASP A 242 -3.68 25.44 5.57
C ASP A 242 -4.75 24.40 5.18
N LEU A 243 -4.36 23.17 4.80
CA LEU A 243 -5.28 22.07 4.52
C LEU A 243 -5.23 21.01 5.60
N MET A 244 -6.41 20.48 5.95
CA MET A 244 -6.44 19.28 6.78
C MET A 244 -5.87 18.10 6.01
N THR A 245 -4.81 17.52 6.56
CA THR A 245 -4.11 16.39 5.98
C THR A 245 -3.98 15.26 6.99
N LEU A 246 -4.34 14.04 6.56
CA LEU A 246 -4.03 12.80 7.26
C LEU A 246 -2.74 12.24 6.65
N THR A 247 -1.66 12.20 7.40
CA THR A 247 -0.39 11.60 6.98
C THR A 247 -0.24 10.23 7.59
N PHE A 248 -0.07 9.21 6.74
CA PHE A 248 0.10 7.81 7.11
C PHE A 248 1.54 7.39 6.93
N ASN A 249 2.15 6.82 7.96
CA ASN A 249 3.50 6.27 7.90
C ASN A 249 3.66 5.14 8.94
N GLY A 250 4.80 4.45 8.97
CA GLY A 250 4.97 3.34 9.89
C GLY A 250 6.31 2.63 9.78
N MET A 251 6.44 1.56 10.54
CA MET A 251 7.71 0.84 10.69
C MET A 251 7.89 -0.29 9.67
N SER A 252 6.88 -0.60 8.86
CA SER A 252 6.87 -1.80 8.01
C SER A 252 7.95 -1.81 6.93
N LYS A 253 8.32 -0.67 6.37
CA LYS A 253 9.15 -0.58 5.17
C LYS A 253 10.55 -0.03 5.47
N ALA A 254 10.67 1.24 5.79
CA ALA A 254 11.96 1.86 6.08
C ALA A 254 12.69 1.20 7.27
N TYR A 255 11.94 0.70 8.24
CA TYR A 255 12.49 0.03 9.42
C TYR A 255 12.47 -1.51 9.33
N ARG A 256 11.96 -2.08 8.24
CA ARG A 256 12.01 -3.52 7.89
C ARG A 256 11.28 -4.44 8.89
N VAL A 257 10.34 -3.92 9.65
CA VAL A 257 9.61 -4.67 10.70
C VAL A 257 8.11 -4.78 10.40
N ALA A 258 7.77 -5.16 9.17
CA ALA A 258 6.39 -5.28 8.71
C ALA A 258 5.54 -6.21 9.61
N GLY A 259 6.15 -7.23 10.20
CA GLY A 259 5.50 -8.19 11.10
C GLY A 259 5.18 -7.63 12.48
N TYR A 260 5.81 -6.54 12.91
CA TYR A 260 5.51 -5.90 14.20
C TYR A 260 4.20 -5.11 14.17
N ARG A 261 3.65 -4.88 12.99
CA ARG A 261 2.34 -4.25 12.80
C ARG A 261 2.22 -2.91 13.50
N VAL A 262 3.12 -1.97 13.23
CA VAL A 262 3.10 -0.61 13.79
C VAL A 262 3.07 0.42 12.67
N GLY A 263 2.06 1.26 12.69
CA GLY A 263 1.93 2.45 11.87
C GLY A 263 1.31 3.59 12.67
N TRP A 264 1.34 4.77 12.11
CA TRP A 264 0.70 5.95 12.67
C TRP A 264 0.01 6.77 11.60
N MET A 265 -1.03 7.46 12.01
CA MET A 265 -1.71 8.51 11.28
C MET A 265 -1.63 9.78 12.09
N SER A 266 -1.10 10.84 11.53
CA SER A 266 -1.09 12.17 12.14
C SER A 266 -2.01 13.11 11.37
N VAL A 267 -2.79 13.89 12.12
CA VAL A 267 -3.70 14.90 11.56
C VAL A 267 -3.05 16.26 11.71
N SER A 268 -2.89 16.97 10.61
CA SER A 268 -2.32 18.32 10.57
C SER A 268 -3.26 19.30 9.85
N GLY A 269 -2.94 20.61 9.95
CA GLY A 269 -3.75 21.67 9.37
C GLY A 269 -4.99 22.04 10.21
N PRO A 270 -5.88 22.89 9.68
CA PRO A 270 -7.07 23.38 10.39
C PRO A 270 -8.07 22.23 10.70
N ARG A 271 -8.52 22.15 11.94
CA ARG A 271 -9.40 21.07 12.45
C ARG A 271 -10.75 21.57 12.95
N ALA A 272 -10.98 22.89 12.93
CA ALA A 272 -12.19 23.50 13.51
C ALA A 272 -13.50 22.95 12.93
N HIS A 273 -13.48 22.53 11.66
CA HIS A 273 -14.65 21.98 10.96
C HIS A 273 -14.66 20.44 10.89
N ALA A 274 -13.74 19.78 11.59
CA ALA A 274 -13.57 18.33 11.54
C ALA A 274 -13.82 17.64 12.89
N THR A 275 -14.39 18.33 13.87
CA THR A 275 -14.58 17.82 15.24
C THR A 275 -15.32 16.49 15.26
N SER A 276 -16.43 16.37 14.55
CA SER A 276 -17.22 15.14 14.50
C SER A 276 -16.45 13.98 13.83
N TYR A 277 -15.66 14.26 12.80
CA TYR A 277 -14.83 13.26 12.16
C TYR A 277 -13.71 12.75 13.10
N LEU A 278 -13.06 13.66 13.83
CA LEU A 278 -12.01 13.31 14.81
C LEU A 278 -12.61 12.53 16.01
N GLU A 279 -13.82 12.86 16.43
CA GLU A 279 -14.57 12.07 17.39
C GLU A 279 -14.89 10.67 16.84
N GLY A 280 -15.31 10.56 15.59
CA GLY A 280 -15.54 9.30 14.91
C GLY A 280 -14.29 8.41 14.85
N LEU A 281 -13.13 8.98 14.51
CA LEU A 281 -11.84 8.26 14.55
C LEU A 281 -11.51 7.79 15.97
N THR A 282 -11.81 8.60 16.99
CA THR A 282 -11.59 8.23 18.39
C THR A 282 -12.53 7.09 18.81
N ILE A 283 -13.78 7.09 18.36
CA ILE A 283 -14.74 6.00 18.60
C ILE A 283 -14.22 4.70 17.98
N LEU A 284 -13.79 4.73 16.73
CA LEU A 284 -13.23 3.55 16.02
C LEU A 284 -11.97 3.03 16.72
N ALA A 285 -11.09 3.92 17.19
CA ALA A 285 -9.93 3.54 17.95
C ALA A 285 -10.32 2.86 19.29
N ASN A 286 -11.31 3.37 19.99
CA ASN A 286 -11.83 2.80 21.23
C ASN A 286 -12.50 1.43 21.01
N MET A 287 -13.23 1.26 19.92
CA MET A 287 -13.90 -0.02 19.60
C MET A 287 -12.92 -1.20 19.49
N ARG A 288 -11.69 -0.98 19.01
CA ARG A 288 -10.65 -2.00 18.95
C ARG A 288 -9.77 -2.06 20.20
N LEU A 289 -10.06 -1.27 21.22
CA LEU A 289 -9.34 -1.09 22.48
C LEU A 289 -8.00 -0.37 22.30
N CYS A 290 -6.98 -1.01 21.74
CA CYS A 290 -5.68 -0.38 21.42
C CYS A 290 -4.98 -1.13 20.30
N ALA A 291 -3.97 -0.52 19.68
CA ALA A 291 -3.03 -1.22 18.81
C ALA A 291 -2.14 -2.17 19.64
N ASN A 292 -1.42 -3.09 18.96
CA ASN A 292 -0.52 -4.00 19.66
C ASN A 292 0.49 -3.25 20.53
N MET A 293 0.52 -3.57 21.79
CA MET A 293 1.33 -2.84 22.77
C MET A 293 2.84 -3.09 22.62
N PRO A 294 3.31 -4.34 22.40
CA PRO A 294 4.75 -4.62 22.27
C PRO A 294 5.41 -3.80 21.16
N GLY A 295 4.82 -3.78 19.97
CA GLY A 295 5.40 -3.13 18.80
C GLY A 295 5.53 -1.61 18.95
N GLN A 296 4.60 -0.97 19.67
CA GLN A 296 4.60 0.48 19.87
C GLN A 296 5.83 0.99 20.62
N HIS A 297 6.45 0.16 21.46
CA HIS A 297 7.66 0.52 22.19
C HIS A 297 8.86 0.78 21.26
N GLY A 298 8.85 0.22 20.06
CA GLY A 298 9.89 0.46 19.06
C GLY A 298 9.79 1.81 18.32
N VAL A 299 8.69 2.56 18.46
CA VAL A 299 8.46 3.80 17.67
C VAL A 299 9.48 4.89 18.02
N VAL A 300 9.81 5.03 19.30
CA VAL A 300 10.78 6.05 19.76
C VAL A 300 12.14 5.77 19.12
N ALA A 301 12.66 4.54 19.23
CA ALA A 301 13.93 4.16 18.64
C ALA A 301 13.91 4.29 17.11
N ALA A 302 12.79 3.93 16.47
CA ALA A 302 12.64 4.07 15.02
C ALA A 302 12.79 5.52 14.55
N LEU A 303 12.11 6.46 15.21
CA LEU A 303 12.06 7.86 14.76
C LEU A 303 13.26 8.70 15.23
N SER A 304 13.81 8.41 16.41
CA SER A 304 14.94 9.16 16.99
C SER A 304 16.30 8.49 16.78
N GLY A 305 16.32 7.19 16.45
CA GLY A 305 17.53 6.41 16.28
C GLY A 305 18.21 6.58 14.92
N ARG A 306 19.25 5.78 14.71
CA ARG A 306 19.96 5.71 13.44
C ARG A 306 19.01 5.27 12.31
N GLN A 307 19.03 6.01 11.22
CA GLN A 307 18.25 5.69 10.02
C GLN A 307 19.06 4.75 9.11
N SER A 308 19.21 3.49 9.52
CA SER A 308 20.03 2.47 8.81
C SER A 308 19.52 2.12 7.41
N ILE A 309 18.30 2.51 7.05
CA ILE A 309 17.78 2.41 5.69
C ILE A 309 18.65 3.19 4.69
N LYS A 310 19.28 4.29 5.12
CA LYS A 310 20.16 5.09 4.28
C LYS A 310 21.33 4.28 3.73
N ASP A 311 21.89 3.37 4.54
CA ASP A 311 22.99 2.52 4.11
C ASP A 311 22.58 1.55 2.99
N LEU A 312 21.31 1.26 2.85
CA LEU A 312 20.77 0.32 1.85
C LEU A 312 20.42 0.99 0.52
N VAL A 313 20.12 2.29 0.53
CA VAL A 313 19.65 3.03 -0.66
C VAL A 313 20.74 3.89 -1.31
N LEU A 314 21.88 4.11 -0.63
CA LEU A 314 23.03 4.82 -1.18
C LEU A 314 23.86 3.92 -2.12
N PRO A 315 24.78 4.48 -2.94
CA PRO A 315 25.72 3.71 -3.75
C PRO A 315 26.46 2.65 -2.92
N GLY A 316 26.48 1.40 -3.39
CA GLY A 316 26.99 0.24 -2.66
C GLY A 316 25.99 -0.38 -1.67
N GLY A 317 24.84 0.23 -1.49
CA GLY A 317 23.77 -0.31 -0.65
C GLY A 317 22.93 -1.35 -1.38
N ARG A 318 22.55 -2.39 -0.65
CA ARG A 318 21.89 -3.58 -1.18
C ARG A 318 20.61 -3.27 -1.95
N LEU A 319 19.73 -2.39 -1.45
CA LEU A 319 18.47 -2.03 -2.13
C LEU A 319 18.73 -1.30 -3.44
N LYS A 320 19.74 -0.41 -3.45
CA LYS A 320 20.10 0.32 -4.67
C LYS A 320 20.64 -0.64 -5.74
N GLU A 321 21.55 -1.52 -5.38
CA GLU A 321 22.12 -2.50 -6.32
C GLU A 321 21.04 -3.42 -6.89
N GLN A 322 20.14 -3.92 -6.05
CA GLN A 322 19.04 -4.78 -6.46
C GLN A 322 18.07 -4.07 -7.42
N ARG A 323 17.69 -2.81 -7.09
CA ARG A 323 16.84 -2.00 -7.96
C ARG A 323 17.50 -1.72 -9.30
N ASP A 324 18.77 -1.31 -9.29
CA ASP A 324 19.51 -0.96 -10.51
C ASP A 324 19.69 -2.16 -11.42
N THR A 325 20.10 -3.31 -10.88
CA THR A 325 20.26 -4.56 -11.63
C THR A 325 18.92 -5.02 -12.23
N ALA A 326 17.85 -5.02 -11.43
CA ALA A 326 16.55 -5.45 -11.90
C ALA A 326 16.02 -4.54 -13.02
N HIS A 327 16.17 -3.23 -12.89
CA HIS A 327 15.78 -2.27 -13.91
C HIS A 327 16.56 -2.48 -15.21
N GLU A 328 17.88 -2.59 -15.12
CA GLU A 328 18.75 -2.81 -16.29
C GLU A 328 18.38 -4.09 -17.05
N LEU A 329 18.24 -5.20 -16.33
CA LEU A 329 17.91 -6.49 -16.94
C LEU A 329 16.50 -6.50 -17.57
N LEU A 330 15.50 -5.91 -16.92
CA LEU A 330 14.15 -5.82 -17.48
C LEU A 330 14.11 -4.99 -18.77
N THR A 331 14.83 -3.86 -18.79
CA THR A 331 14.85 -2.97 -19.96
C THR A 331 15.70 -3.50 -21.11
N GLN A 332 16.50 -4.53 -20.90
CA GLN A 332 17.21 -5.26 -21.96
C GLN A 332 16.31 -6.28 -22.69
N ILE A 333 15.16 -6.64 -22.12
CA ILE A 333 14.22 -7.56 -22.79
C ILE A 333 13.53 -6.79 -23.93
N PRO A 334 13.60 -7.27 -25.19
CA PRO A 334 12.97 -6.59 -26.32
C PRO A 334 11.46 -6.39 -26.11
N GLY A 335 10.98 -5.18 -26.26
CA GLY A 335 9.57 -4.82 -26.06
C GLY A 335 9.18 -4.56 -24.61
N VAL A 336 10.12 -4.59 -23.66
CA VAL A 336 9.89 -4.21 -22.26
C VAL A 336 10.48 -2.83 -22.00
N THR A 337 9.68 -1.93 -21.43
CA THR A 337 10.12 -0.63 -20.94
C THR A 337 9.80 -0.51 -19.46
N CYS A 338 10.52 0.33 -18.74
CA CYS A 338 10.26 0.58 -17.33
C CYS A 338 10.81 1.96 -16.94
N VAL A 339 9.96 2.79 -16.39
CA VAL A 339 10.42 4.03 -15.73
C VAL A 339 11.27 3.64 -14.52
N LYS A 340 12.48 4.18 -14.43
CA LYS A 340 13.38 3.87 -13.31
C LYS A 340 12.82 4.46 -12.01
N PRO A 341 12.48 3.62 -11.01
CA PRO A 341 11.87 4.11 -9.78
C PRO A 341 12.85 4.97 -8.98
N LYS A 342 12.38 6.09 -8.48
CA LYS A 342 13.14 7.00 -7.60
C LYS A 342 12.95 6.68 -6.12
N GLY A 343 11.98 5.84 -5.79
CA GLY A 343 11.69 5.40 -4.42
C GLY A 343 11.03 4.03 -4.33
N ALA A 344 10.64 3.65 -3.12
CA ALA A 344 9.99 2.40 -2.77
C ALA A 344 10.82 1.13 -3.11
N LEU A 345 10.17 0.00 -3.35
CA LEU A 345 10.79 -1.33 -3.44
C LEU A 345 10.36 -2.07 -4.72
N TYR A 346 9.89 -1.36 -5.74
CA TYR A 346 9.16 -1.95 -6.86
C TYR A 346 9.63 -1.41 -8.20
N LEU A 347 9.51 -2.26 -9.22
CA LEU A 347 9.54 -1.92 -10.63
C LEU A 347 8.16 -2.23 -11.21
N PHE A 348 7.71 -1.39 -12.15
CA PHE A 348 6.44 -1.55 -12.82
C PHE A 348 6.64 -1.52 -14.34
N PRO A 349 7.28 -2.59 -14.90
CA PRO A 349 7.59 -2.66 -16.31
C PRO A 349 6.36 -2.81 -17.19
N ARG A 350 6.43 -2.18 -18.36
CA ARG A 350 5.44 -2.24 -19.41
C ARG A 350 5.84 -3.22 -20.50
N LEU A 351 4.89 -4.00 -20.95
CA LEU A 351 4.97 -4.87 -22.12
C LEU A 351 4.39 -4.12 -23.32
N ASP A 352 5.21 -3.82 -24.34
CA ASP A 352 4.73 -3.13 -25.54
C ASP A 352 3.60 -3.94 -26.22
N PRO A 353 2.38 -3.41 -26.32
CA PRO A 353 1.26 -4.11 -26.95
C PRO A 353 1.47 -4.47 -28.43
N LYS A 354 2.44 -3.83 -29.10
CA LYS A 354 2.82 -4.15 -30.48
C LYS A 354 3.66 -5.44 -30.55
N VAL A 355 4.40 -5.74 -29.48
CA VAL A 355 5.26 -6.93 -29.36
C VAL A 355 4.51 -8.05 -28.65
N PHE A 356 3.90 -7.72 -27.51
CA PHE A 356 3.20 -8.68 -26.65
C PHE A 356 1.69 -8.46 -26.76
N LYS A 357 0.97 -9.48 -27.23
CA LYS A 357 -0.49 -9.43 -27.35
C LYS A 357 -1.14 -9.99 -26.09
N ILE A 358 -0.94 -9.30 -24.97
CA ILE A 358 -1.55 -9.68 -23.69
C ILE A 358 -3.00 -9.18 -23.67
N LYS A 359 -3.94 -10.10 -23.47
CA LYS A 359 -5.38 -9.81 -23.32
C LYS A 359 -5.80 -9.85 -21.85
N ASP A 360 -5.12 -10.70 -21.06
CA ASP A 360 -5.36 -10.94 -19.64
C ASP A 360 -3.99 -11.07 -18.94
N ASP A 361 -3.59 -10.04 -18.21
CA ASP A 361 -2.30 -10.02 -17.50
C ASP A 361 -2.29 -10.96 -16.29
N ARG A 362 -3.45 -11.29 -15.69
CA ARG A 362 -3.58 -12.32 -14.66
C ARG A 362 -3.24 -13.70 -15.23
N GLN A 363 -3.78 -14.03 -16.40
CA GLN A 363 -3.44 -15.28 -17.07
C GLN A 363 -1.95 -15.34 -17.43
N MET A 364 -1.37 -14.23 -17.88
CA MET A 364 0.07 -14.14 -18.16
C MET A 364 0.90 -14.44 -16.91
N VAL A 365 0.54 -13.86 -15.76
CA VAL A 365 1.22 -14.12 -14.47
C VAL A 365 1.06 -15.57 -14.02
N LEU A 366 -0.11 -16.18 -14.21
CA LEU A 366 -0.33 -17.61 -13.93
C LEU A 366 0.53 -18.52 -14.83
N ASP A 367 0.64 -18.20 -16.10
CA ASP A 367 1.45 -18.97 -17.04
C ASP A 367 2.95 -18.83 -16.73
N LEU A 368 3.41 -17.63 -16.38
CA LEU A 368 4.77 -17.39 -15.89
C LEU A 368 5.06 -18.23 -14.64
N LEU A 369 4.15 -18.23 -13.67
CA LEU A 369 4.29 -19.01 -12.44
C LEU A 369 4.36 -20.51 -12.73
N ARG A 370 3.50 -21.03 -13.60
CA ARG A 370 3.46 -22.45 -13.96
C ARG A 370 4.70 -22.90 -14.70
N ARG A 371 5.16 -22.11 -15.69
CA ARG A 371 6.30 -22.47 -16.53
C ARG A 371 7.62 -22.21 -15.79
N GLU A 372 7.78 -20.99 -15.27
CA GLU A 372 9.06 -20.51 -14.73
C GLU A 372 9.16 -20.53 -13.20
N LYS A 373 8.12 -20.86 -12.48
CA LYS A 373 8.11 -20.83 -11.00
C LYS A 373 8.51 -19.45 -10.44
N ILE A 374 8.06 -18.39 -11.13
CA ILE A 374 8.28 -16.99 -10.73
C ILE A 374 6.92 -16.38 -10.46
N MET A 375 6.79 -15.71 -9.31
CA MET A 375 5.57 -15.06 -8.89
C MET A 375 5.75 -13.55 -8.90
N VAL A 376 5.03 -12.87 -9.80
CA VAL A 376 4.91 -11.41 -9.89
C VAL A 376 3.44 -11.01 -9.65
N VAL A 377 3.12 -9.72 -9.71
CA VAL A 377 1.73 -9.25 -9.63
C VAL A 377 1.35 -8.53 -10.92
N GLN A 378 0.20 -8.87 -11.48
CA GLN A 378 -0.33 -8.23 -12.69
C GLN A 378 -0.64 -6.74 -12.45
N GLY A 379 -0.51 -5.93 -13.49
CA GLY A 379 -0.73 -4.48 -13.43
C GLY A 379 -2.16 -4.11 -13.11
N THR A 380 -3.14 -4.86 -13.64
CA THR A 380 -4.56 -4.64 -13.34
C THR A 380 -4.92 -4.86 -11.87
N GLY A 381 -4.09 -5.62 -11.12
CA GLY A 381 -4.20 -5.76 -9.67
C GLY A 381 -3.89 -4.46 -8.87
N PHE A 382 -3.37 -3.43 -9.53
CA PHE A 382 -3.13 -2.09 -8.99
C PHE A 382 -4.11 -1.04 -9.58
N ASN A 383 -5.27 -1.47 -10.03
CA ASN A 383 -6.29 -0.63 -10.69
C ASN A 383 -5.78 0.09 -11.95
N TRP A 384 -4.70 -0.42 -12.55
CA TRP A 384 -4.28 -0.03 -13.88
C TRP A 384 -5.25 -0.60 -14.92
N THR A 385 -5.60 0.19 -15.91
CA THR A 385 -6.69 -0.17 -16.85
C THR A 385 -6.26 -1.13 -17.95
N GLU A 386 -4.98 -1.07 -18.33
CA GLU A 386 -4.45 -1.85 -19.44
C GLU A 386 -3.73 -3.11 -18.95
N PRO A 387 -3.88 -4.28 -19.63
CA PRO A 387 -3.21 -5.51 -19.22
C PRO A 387 -1.75 -5.57 -19.73
N ASP A 388 -1.04 -4.46 -19.67
CA ASP A 388 0.28 -4.27 -20.26
C ASP A 388 1.41 -4.03 -19.25
N HIS A 389 1.14 -4.16 -17.96
CA HIS A 389 2.13 -3.99 -16.89
C HIS A 389 2.13 -5.17 -15.92
N PHE A 390 3.25 -5.30 -15.19
CA PHE A 390 3.33 -6.15 -14.00
C PHE A 390 4.28 -5.54 -12.98
N ARG A 391 4.11 -5.89 -11.71
CA ARG A 391 5.00 -5.40 -10.65
C ARG A 391 6.02 -6.45 -10.22
N VAL A 392 7.28 -6.02 -10.11
CA VAL A 392 8.40 -6.78 -9.59
C VAL A 392 8.92 -6.14 -8.30
N VAL A 393 9.09 -6.94 -7.25
CA VAL A 393 9.72 -6.51 -6.00
C VAL A 393 11.24 -6.64 -6.13
N THR A 394 11.99 -5.64 -5.69
CA THR A 394 13.46 -5.58 -5.80
C THR A 394 14.19 -6.05 -4.53
N LEU A 395 13.54 -6.84 -3.68
CA LEU A 395 14.09 -7.34 -2.42
C LEU A 395 14.96 -8.60 -2.50
N PRO A 396 14.77 -9.52 -3.47
CA PRO A 396 15.66 -10.67 -3.63
C PRO A 396 17.10 -10.24 -3.93
N THR A 397 18.04 -11.13 -3.69
CA THR A 397 19.46 -10.88 -4.01
C THR A 397 19.67 -10.56 -5.49
N VAL A 398 20.75 -9.88 -5.83
CA VAL A 398 21.14 -9.60 -7.22
C VAL A 398 21.16 -10.89 -8.05
N SER A 399 21.68 -12.00 -7.49
CA SER A 399 21.73 -13.31 -8.13
C SER A 399 20.31 -13.86 -8.41
N ASP A 400 19.42 -13.82 -7.43
CA ASP A 400 18.03 -14.29 -7.61
C ASP A 400 17.26 -13.42 -8.60
N LEU A 401 17.46 -12.09 -8.54
CA LEU A 401 16.84 -11.15 -9.50
C LEU A 401 17.34 -11.41 -10.92
N THR A 402 18.65 -11.62 -11.11
CA THR A 402 19.24 -11.93 -12.41
C THR A 402 18.66 -13.22 -12.96
N ALA A 403 18.62 -14.29 -12.15
CA ALA A 403 18.04 -15.57 -12.57
C ALA A 403 16.54 -15.43 -12.91
N ALA A 404 15.77 -14.71 -12.08
CA ALA A 404 14.35 -14.51 -12.32
C ALA A 404 14.08 -13.71 -13.60
N ILE A 405 14.76 -12.58 -13.78
CA ILE A 405 14.50 -11.67 -14.91
C ILE A 405 14.97 -12.31 -16.23
N THR A 406 16.08 -13.04 -16.23
CA THR A 406 16.52 -13.81 -17.40
C THR A 406 15.44 -14.81 -17.82
N ARG A 407 14.83 -15.52 -16.87
CA ARG A 407 13.76 -16.49 -17.15
C ARG A 407 12.46 -15.80 -17.57
N ILE A 408 12.15 -14.62 -17.00
CA ILE A 408 11.03 -13.78 -17.51
C ILE A 408 11.27 -13.43 -18.98
N GLY A 409 12.49 -13.03 -19.35
CA GLY A 409 12.84 -12.74 -20.74
C GLY A 409 12.63 -13.95 -21.67
N HIS A 410 13.07 -15.13 -21.26
CA HIS A 410 12.85 -16.37 -22.02
C HIS A 410 11.36 -16.74 -22.13
N PHE A 411 10.60 -16.53 -21.05
CA PHE A 411 9.14 -16.77 -21.06
C PHE A 411 8.42 -15.84 -22.02
N LEU A 412 8.80 -14.55 -22.03
CA LEU A 412 8.18 -13.54 -22.90
C LEU A 412 8.55 -13.75 -24.38
N ASP A 413 9.71 -14.34 -24.66
CA ASP A 413 10.10 -14.68 -26.04
C ASP A 413 9.13 -15.70 -26.62
N GLY A 414 8.34 -15.24 -27.61
CA GLY A 414 7.30 -16.05 -28.24
C GLY A 414 6.04 -16.30 -27.41
N TYR A 415 5.88 -15.66 -26.24
CA TYR A 415 4.62 -15.76 -25.47
C TYR A 415 3.48 -15.02 -26.17
N SER A 416 2.38 -15.70 -26.35
CA SER A 416 1.13 -15.14 -26.87
C SER A 416 -0.07 -15.78 -26.19
N GLN A 417 -1.12 -15.02 -26.03
CA GLN A 417 -2.40 -15.54 -25.58
C GLN A 417 -3.30 -15.83 -26.76
N PRO A 418 -4.09 -16.93 -26.73
CA PRO A 418 -4.99 -17.33 -27.81
C PRO A 418 -6.13 -16.34 -28.09
#